data_20edc7e7b5b139b7d2bb52ad2e70df79
#
_entry.id   20edc7e7b5b139b7d2bb52ad2e70df79
#
_cell.length_a   1.000
_cell.length_b   1.000
_cell.length_c   1.000
_cell.angle_alpha   90.00
_cell.angle_beta   90.00
_cell.angle_gamma   90.00
#
_symmetry.space_group_name_H-M   'P 1'
#
loop_
_entity.id
_entity.type
_entity.pdbx_description
1 polymer ?
#
loop_
_entity_poly.entity_id
_entity_poly.type
_entity_poly.pdbx_seq_one_letter_code
_entity_poly.pdbx_strand_id
1 'polypeptide(L)'
;MINVIGLGYIGLPTALMMSTHGVEVIGTDYNKELVATLNAGHTTFKEEGLDELFQDALKAGIMFTTEYQVTDTYIVSVPTPYDKFSKKVDACYVIAAVKDVLKVAPKGATVVIESTVSPGTIEKSVRPVLVAEEREDINLVHAPERIIPGNMVYELLHNNRTIGADDKAIGEEVAKLYASFCQGEIVVTDIKTAEMTKVVENTFRAVNIAFANELAKICRHDNMDVYEIIK
;
A
#
# COMPACT_ATOMS: atom_id res chain seq x y z
N MET A 1 12.34 13.68 3.15
CA MET A 1 11.25 13.41 4.14
C MET A 1 10.00 13.05 3.40
N ILE A 2 9.28 12.01 3.86
CA ILE A 2 8.01 11.56 3.29
C ILE A 2 6.91 11.53 4.35
N ASN A 3 5.65 11.65 3.93
CA ASN A 3 4.50 11.50 4.81
C ASN A 3 3.66 10.28 4.38
N VAL A 4 3.56 9.28 5.23
CA VAL A 4 2.71 8.10 5.01
C VAL A 4 1.35 8.32 5.67
N ILE A 5 0.29 8.29 4.86
CA ILE A 5 -1.08 8.57 5.25
C ILE A 5 -1.87 7.26 5.39
N GLY A 6 -2.41 7.03 6.58
CA GLY A 6 -3.06 5.78 6.96
C GLY A 6 -2.06 4.79 7.54
N LEU A 7 -2.12 4.59 8.86
CA LEU A 7 -1.21 3.74 9.64
C LEU A 7 -1.87 2.41 10.02
N GLY A 8 -2.66 1.88 9.10
CA GLY A 8 -3.28 0.57 9.20
C GLY A 8 -2.31 -0.55 8.84
N TYR A 9 -2.90 -1.71 8.48
CA TYR A 9 -2.18 -2.96 8.24
C TYR A 9 -1.10 -2.87 7.14
N ILE A 10 -1.23 -2.00 6.16
CA ILE A 10 -0.24 -1.79 5.08
C ILE A 10 0.64 -0.57 5.36
N GLY A 11 0.04 0.58 5.66
CA GLY A 11 0.80 1.84 5.74
C GLY A 11 1.76 1.90 6.92
N LEU A 12 1.40 1.34 8.09
CA LEU A 12 2.33 1.32 9.22
C LEU A 12 3.60 0.53 8.89
N PRO A 13 3.56 -0.73 8.44
CA PRO A 13 4.77 -1.49 8.10
C PRO A 13 5.58 -0.84 6.97
N THR A 14 4.94 -0.27 5.95
CA THR A 14 5.64 0.47 4.89
C THR A 14 6.41 1.66 5.47
N ALA A 15 5.79 2.44 6.36
CA ALA A 15 6.42 3.58 7.04
C ALA A 15 7.62 3.14 7.90
N LEU A 16 7.46 2.05 8.65
CA LEU A 16 8.52 1.50 9.50
C LEU A 16 9.71 1.01 8.66
N MET A 17 9.43 0.25 7.57
CA MET A 17 10.47 -0.22 6.66
C MET A 17 11.28 0.92 6.06
N MET A 18 10.63 1.94 5.56
CA MET A 18 11.32 3.11 4.98
C MET A 18 12.17 3.81 6.04
N SER A 19 11.63 4.02 7.25
CA SER A 19 12.35 4.68 8.34
C SER A 19 13.61 3.91 8.77
N THR A 20 13.53 2.60 8.92
CA THR A 20 14.68 1.75 9.29
C THR A 20 15.74 1.64 8.19
N HIS A 21 15.39 2.02 6.96
CA HIS A 21 16.31 2.02 5.82
C HIS A 21 16.74 3.44 5.38
N GLY A 22 16.74 4.37 6.32
CA GLY A 22 17.34 5.68 6.14
C GLY A 22 16.48 6.75 5.48
N VAL A 23 15.19 6.48 5.29
CA VAL A 23 14.24 7.48 4.82
C VAL A 23 13.65 8.22 6.02
N GLU A 24 13.64 9.55 6.00
CA GLU A 24 12.96 10.36 7.02
C GLU A 24 11.45 10.29 6.80
N VAL A 25 10.73 9.70 7.77
CA VAL A 25 9.31 9.36 7.64
C VAL A 25 8.47 9.99 8.73
N ILE A 26 7.33 10.56 8.33
CA ILE A 26 6.24 10.93 9.24
C ILE A 26 5.04 10.05 8.89
N GLY A 27 4.50 9.34 9.87
CA GLY A 27 3.25 8.61 9.75
C GLY A 27 2.06 9.46 10.20
N THR A 28 1.04 9.57 9.38
CA THR A 28 -0.18 10.35 9.68
C THR A 28 -1.41 9.45 9.63
N ASP A 29 -2.24 9.52 10.67
CA ASP A 29 -3.54 8.86 10.71
C ASP A 29 -4.58 9.74 11.40
N TYR A 30 -5.80 9.76 10.88
CA TYR A 30 -6.90 10.54 11.48
C TYR A 30 -7.35 9.97 12.83
N ASN A 31 -7.07 8.71 13.13
CA ASN A 31 -7.44 8.04 14.36
C ASN A 31 -6.49 8.43 15.51
N LYS A 32 -6.97 9.31 16.38
CA LYS A 32 -6.20 9.84 17.51
C LYS A 32 -5.75 8.76 18.49
N GLU A 33 -6.57 7.73 18.72
CA GLU A 33 -6.23 6.63 19.63
C GLU A 33 -5.11 5.74 19.04
N LEU A 34 -5.16 5.48 17.72
CA LEU A 34 -4.12 4.77 17.02
C LEU A 34 -2.79 5.53 17.12
N VAL A 35 -2.80 6.83 16.80
CA VAL A 35 -1.59 7.67 16.88
C VAL A 35 -1.06 7.76 18.31
N ALA A 36 -1.93 7.87 19.32
CA ALA A 36 -1.51 7.87 20.72
C ALA A 36 -0.87 6.54 21.14
N THR A 37 -1.38 5.40 20.66
CA THR A 37 -0.82 4.06 20.91
C THR A 37 0.57 3.93 20.30
N LEU A 38 0.75 4.37 19.05
CA LEU A 38 2.05 4.36 18.37
C LEU A 38 3.05 5.27 19.09
N ASN A 39 2.65 6.48 19.50
CA ASN A 39 3.49 7.41 20.25
C ASN A 39 3.82 6.91 21.68
N ALA A 40 3.00 6.02 22.25
CA ALA A 40 3.29 5.32 23.49
C ALA A 40 4.28 4.14 23.33
N GLY A 41 4.73 3.85 22.10
CA GLY A 41 5.71 2.81 21.83
C GLY A 41 5.11 1.43 21.57
N HIS A 42 3.82 1.34 21.20
CA HIS A 42 3.11 0.08 20.98
C HIS A 42 2.55 -0.03 19.57
N THR A 43 2.65 -1.22 18.97
CA THR A 43 1.98 -1.55 17.71
C THR A 43 0.48 -1.73 17.92
N THR A 44 -0.31 -1.55 16.85
CA THR A 44 -1.79 -1.63 16.91
C THR A 44 -2.33 -3.00 16.47
N PHE A 45 -1.47 -3.86 15.95
CA PHE A 45 -1.77 -5.26 15.57
C PHE A 45 -0.51 -6.11 15.68
N LYS A 46 -0.67 -7.44 15.60
CA LYS A 46 0.44 -8.38 15.73
C LYS A 46 0.76 -9.06 14.41
N GLU A 47 2.04 -8.99 14.03
CA GLU A 47 2.65 -9.73 12.92
C GLU A 47 4.06 -10.14 13.33
N GLU A 48 4.56 -11.22 12.76
CA GLU A 48 5.93 -11.67 13.03
C GLU A 48 6.96 -10.62 12.61
N GLY A 49 7.87 -10.27 13.51
CA GLY A 49 8.91 -9.25 13.29
C GLY A 49 8.44 -7.79 13.33
N LEU A 50 7.12 -7.51 13.45
CA LEU A 50 6.62 -6.14 13.43
C LEU A 50 7.03 -5.33 14.65
N ASP A 51 7.00 -5.93 15.85
CA ASP A 51 7.36 -5.22 17.09
C ASP A 51 8.85 -4.83 17.09
N GLU A 52 9.72 -5.69 16.57
CA GLU A 52 11.15 -5.40 16.43
C GLU A 52 11.38 -4.27 15.42
N LEU A 53 10.75 -4.39 14.24
CA LEU A 53 10.80 -3.36 13.21
C LEU A 53 10.30 -2.01 13.73
N PHE A 54 9.24 -2.02 14.54
CA PHE A 54 8.67 -0.81 15.14
C PHE A 54 9.66 -0.15 16.11
N GLN A 55 10.29 -0.93 17.01
CA GLN A 55 11.29 -0.39 17.93
C GLN A 55 12.52 0.18 17.19
N ASP A 56 12.93 -0.43 16.11
CA ASP A 56 14.05 0.07 15.29
C ASP A 56 13.67 1.35 14.52
N ALA A 57 12.44 1.45 14.04
CA ALA A 57 11.93 2.69 13.42
C ALA A 57 11.83 3.85 14.42
N LEU A 58 11.44 3.59 15.69
CA LEU A 58 11.46 4.60 16.74
C LEU A 58 12.88 5.11 17.01
N LYS A 59 13.88 4.21 17.04
CA LYS A 59 15.30 4.60 17.16
C LYS A 59 15.80 5.40 15.95
N ALA A 60 15.27 5.09 14.75
CA ALA A 60 15.54 5.82 13.51
C ALA A 60 14.88 7.19 13.46
N GLY A 61 13.95 7.49 14.37
CA GLY A 61 13.34 8.80 14.50
C GLY A 61 12.01 8.99 13.77
N ILE A 62 11.29 7.91 13.45
CA ILE A 62 9.92 8.02 12.89
C ILE A 62 9.02 8.79 13.86
N MET A 63 8.16 9.64 13.31
CA MET A 63 7.17 10.39 14.08
C MET A 63 5.76 10.01 13.65
N PHE A 64 4.80 10.04 14.59
CA PHE A 64 3.40 9.79 14.33
C PHE A 64 2.54 10.97 14.74
N THR A 65 1.62 11.39 13.85
CA THR A 65 0.79 12.58 14.06
C THR A 65 -0.61 12.39 13.45
N THR A 66 -1.54 13.23 13.89
CA THR A 66 -2.87 13.33 13.25
C THR A 66 -2.93 14.44 12.20
N GLU A 67 -1.88 15.25 12.09
CA GLU A 67 -1.84 16.41 11.20
C GLU A 67 -1.01 16.11 9.95
N TYR A 68 -1.53 16.45 8.78
CA TYR A 68 -0.79 16.32 7.54
C TYR A 68 0.41 17.27 7.53
N GLN A 69 1.56 16.76 7.14
CA GLN A 69 2.82 17.52 7.14
C GLN A 69 3.20 17.98 5.73
N VAL A 70 3.91 19.09 5.63
CA VAL A 70 4.44 19.57 4.36
C VAL A 70 5.66 18.73 3.96
N THR A 71 5.51 17.90 2.93
CA THR A 71 6.57 17.04 2.38
C THR A 71 6.48 17.00 0.86
N ASP A 72 7.56 16.58 0.18
CA ASP A 72 7.56 16.46 -1.28
C ASP A 72 6.93 15.16 -1.77
N THR A 73 6.79 14.16 -0.88
CA THR A 73 6.22 12.86 -1.22
C THR A 73 5.23 12.39 -0.15
N TYR A 74 4.07 11.96 -0.60
CA TYR A 74 2.99 11.41 0.22
C TYR A 74 2.67 10.00 -0.24
N ILE A 75 2.58 9.04 0.70
CA ILE A 75 2.14 7.68 0.42
C ILE A 75 0.77 7.50 1.07
N VAL A 76 -0.27 7.28 0.26
CA VAL A 76 -1.65 7.11 0.71
C VAL A 76 -1.95 5.62 0.80
N SER A 77 -2.09 5.12 2.03
CA SER A 77 -2.34 3.71 2.37
C SER A 77 -3.58 3.58 3.27
N VAL A 78 -4.71 4.03 2.76
CA VAL A 78 -5.98 4.07 3.47
C VAL A 78 -6.92 2.94 3.03
N PRO A 79 -7.95 2.56 3.84
CA PRO A 79 -8.89 1.52 3.48
C PRO A 79 -9.64 1.80 2.16
N THR A 80 -9.92 0.72 1.42
CA THR A 80 -10.76 0.74 0.21
C THR A 80 -11.84 -0.33 0.35
N PRO A 81 -12.94 -0.04 1.08
CA PRO A 81 -13.97 -1.02 1.37
C PRO A 81 -14.66 -1.52 0.12
N TYR A 82 -15.00 -2.82 0.12
CA TYR A 82 -15.74 -3.45 -0.95
C TYR A 82 -17.23 -3.47 -0.62
N ASP A 83 -18.03 -2.85 -1.49
CA ASP A 83 -19.49 -2.91 -1.41
C ASP A 83 -20.03 -4.19 -2.05
N LYS A 84 -20.62 -5.06 -1.23
CA LYS A 84 -21.16 -6.35 -1.65
C LYS A 84 -22.36 -6.23 -2.59
N PHE A 85 -23.10 -5.14 -2.57
CA PHE A 85 -24.29 -4.92 -3.41
C PHE A 85 -23.90 -4.41 -4.80
N SER A 86 -23.14 -3.34 -4.87
CA SER A 86 -22.67 -2.78 -6.14
C SER A 86 -21.51 -3.58 -6.74
N LYS A 87 -20.88 -4.46 -5.95
CA LYS A 87 -19.65 -5.22 -6.31
C LYS A 87 -18.49 -4.31 -6.75
N LYS A 88 -18.40 -3.14 -6.13
CA LYS A 88 -17.36 -2.16 -6.42
C LYS A 88 -16.51 -1.88 -5.19
N VAL A 89 -15.26 -1.53 -5.44
CA VAL A 89 -14.37 -0.95 -4.43
C VAL A 89 -14.70 0.53 -4.27
N ASP A 90 -14.88 0.99 -3.04
CA ASP A 90 -15.14 2.40 -2.73
C ASP A 90 -13.80 3.11 -2.47
N ALA A 91 -13.51 4.12 -3.26
CA ALA A 91 -12.30 4.94 -3.13
C ALA A 91 -12.51 6.21 -2.28
N CYS A 92 -13.61 6.32 -1.53
CA CYS A 92 -13.95 7.55 -0.78
C CYS A 92 -12.86 7.97 0.19
N TYR A 93 -12.21 7.03 0.88
CA TYR A 93 -11.10 7.35 1.80
C TYR A 93 -9.83 7.79 1.05
N VAL A 94 -9.54 7.21 -0.11
CA VAL A 94 -8.43 7.65 -0.96
C VAL A 94 -8.66 9.09 -1.43
N ILE A 95 -9.87 9.38 -1.92
CA ILE A 95 -10.28 10.72 -2.35
C ILE A 95 -10.16 11.73 -1.19
N ALA A 96 -10.64 11.37 0.00
CA ALA A 96 -10.57 12.23 1.17
C ALA A 96 -9.11 12.51 1.58
N ALA A 97 -8.28 11.47 1.64
CA ALA A 97 -6.86 11.61 1.97
C ALA A 97 -6.12 12.48 0.94
N VAL A 98 -6.37 12.27 -0.35
CA VAL A 98 -5.78 13.11 -1.41
C VAL A 98 -6.20 14.57 -1.24
N LYS A 99 -7.48 14.86 -0.99
CA LYS A 99 -7.94 16.24 -0.75
C LYS A 99 -7.22 16.90 0.43
N ASP A 100 -6.99 16.16 1.50
CA ASP A 100 -6.27 16.71 2.66
C ASP A 100 -4.78 16.90 2.37
N VAL A 101 -4.15 16.00 1.62
CA VAL A 101 -2.78 16.18 1.10
C VAL A 101 -2.67 17.44 0.26
N LEU A 102 -3.62 17.69 -0.66
CA LEU A 102 -3.58 18.84 -1.56
C LEU A 102 -3.57 20.20 -0.82
N LYS A 103 -4.11 20.25 0.41
CA LYS A 103 -4.12 21.48 1.23
C LYS A 103 -2.74 21.88 1.73
N VAL A 104 -1.83 20.91 1.89
CA VAL A 104 -0.50 21.11 2.49
C VAL A 104 0.66 20.82 1.53
N ALA A 105 0.42 20.03 0.50
CA ALA A 105 1.46 19.60 -0.44
C ALA A 105 2.05 20.79 -1.22
N PRO A 106 3.37 20.92 -1.31
CA PRO A 106 4.01 21.93 -2.16
C PRO A 106 3.73 21.66 -3.64
N LYS A 107 3.99 22.65 -4.49
CA LYS A 107 3.87 22.48 -5.93
C LYS A 107 4.81 21.40 -6.44
N GLY A 108 4.32 20.55 -7.33
CA GLY A 108 5.11 19.47 -7.92
C GLY A 108 5.32 18.27 -6.99
N ALA A 109 4.68 18.24 -5.83
CA ALA A 109 4.77 17.08 -4.92
C ALA A 109 4.26 15.80 -5.59
N THR A 110 4.73 14.65 -5.09
CA THR A 110 4.33 13.33 -5.56
C THR A 110 3.36 12.68 -4.57
N VAL A 111 2.22 12.22 -5.06
CA VAL A 111 1.22 11.45 -4.30
C VAL A 111 1.18 10.03 -4.81
N VAL A 112 1.66 9.11 -3.99
CA VAL A 112 1.69 7.68 -4.26
C VAL A 112 0.45 7.04 -3.63
N ILE A 113 -0.42 6.47 -4.44
CA ILE A 113 -1.56 5.67 -3.96
C ILE A 113 -1.08 4.23 -3.80
N GLU A 114 -0.89 3.79 -2.56
CA GLU A 114 -0.53 2.42 -2.21
C GLU A 114 -1.78 1.55 -1.97
N SER A 115 -2.90 2.17 -1.60
CA SER A 115 -4.18 1.49 -1.43
C SER A 115 -4.57 0.69 -2.67
N THR A 116 -5.08 -0.53 -2.49
CA THR A 116 -5.59 -1.35 -3.59
C THR A 116 -6.87 -0.75 -4.15
N VAL A 117 -6.87 -0.42 -5.43
CA VAL A 117 -8.01 0.16 -6.13
C VAL A 117 -8.36 -0.64 -7.39
N SER A 118 -9.58 -0.46 -7.90
CA SER A 118 -9.97 -1.06 -9.17
C SER A 118 -9.29 -0.36 -10.35
N PRO A 119 -8.97 -1.07 -11.45
CA PRO A 119 -8.38 -0.45 -12.64
C PRO A 119 -9.18 0.73 -13.18
N GLY A 120 -8.50 1.84 -13.38
CA GLY A 120 -9.07 3.12 -13.82
C GLY A 120 -9.61 3.99 -12.68
N THR A 121 -9.43 3.63 -11.42
CA THR A 121 -9.87 4.44 -10.26
C THR A 121 -9.09 5.75 -10.18
N ILE A 122 -7.77 5.72 -10.36
CA ILE A 122 -6.94 6.93 -10.29
C ILE A 122 -7.39 7.93 -11.35
N GLU A 123 -7.56 7.48 -12.59
CA GLU A 123 -8.00 8.33 -13.69
C GLU A 123 -9.41 8.89 -13.50
N LYS A 124 -10.36 8.06 -13.04
CA LYS A 124 -11.78 8.42 -12.97
C LYS A 124 -12.19 9.12 -11.67
N SER A 125 -11.44 8.91 -10.59
CA SER A 125 -11.85 9.34 -9.25
C SER A 125 -10.82 10.23 -8.55
N VAL A 126 -9.51 9.97 -8.73
CA VAL A 126 -8.46 10.76 -8.07
C VAL A 126 -8.06 11.98 -8.93
N ARG A 127 -7.78 11.78 -10.21
CA ARG A 127 -7.39 12.89 -11.11
C ARG A 127 -8.43 14.01 -11.18
N PRO A 128 -9.76 13.76 -11.24
CA PRO A 128 -10.75 14.84 -11.17
C PRO A 128 -10.70 15.68 -9.89
N VAL A 129 -10.19 15.11 -8.78
CA VAL A 129 -9.98 15.88 -7.54
C VAL A 129 -8.86 16.90 -7.73
N LEU A 130 -7.75 16.52 -8.37
CA LEU A 130 -6.66 17.45 -8.67
C LEU A 130 -7.13 18.60 -9.55
N VAL A 131 -7.92 18.29 -10.57
CA VAL A 131 -8.49 19.32 -11.47
C VAL A 131 -9.42 20.26 -10.71
N ALA A 132 -10.31 19.72 -9.86
CA ALA A 132 -11.26 20.51 -9.09
C ALA A 132 -10.59 21.44 -8.04
N GLU A 133 -9.44 21.02 -7.53
CA GLU A 133 -8.64 21.78 -6.54
C GLU A 133 -7.52 22.63 -7.22
N GLU A 134 -7.51 22.69 -8.55
CA GLU A 134 -6.48 23.40 -9.35
C GLU A 134 -5.04 22.94 -9.00
N ARG A 135 -4.87 21.64 -8.75
CA ARG A 135 -3.60 21.01 -8.35
C ARG A 135 -3.11 19.97 -9.35
N GLU A 136 -3.23 20.25 -10.64
CA GLU A 136 -2.72 19.40 -11.73
C GLU A 136 -1.17 19.39 -11.79
N ASP A 137 -0.53 20.21 -10.97
CA ASP A 137 0.91 20.20 -10.72
C ASP A 137 1.39 18.97 -9.93
N ILE A 138 0.50 18.25 -9.28
CA ILE A 138 0.82 17.07 -8.44
C ILE A 138 1.06 15.85 -9.32
N ASN A 139 2.17 15.13 -9.03
CA ASN A 139 2.49 13.88 -9.69
C ASN A 139 1.72 12.74 -9.03
N LEU A 140 0.91 12.01 -9.80
CA LEU A 140 0.22 10.82 -9.33
C LEU A 140 1.03 9.56 -9.65
N VAL A 141 1.16 8.68 -8.67
CA VAL A 141 1.81 7.38 -8.78
C VAL A 141 0.94 6.32 -8.12
N HIS A 142 0.92 5.11 -8.65
CA HIS A 142 0.28 3.95 -8.04
C HIS A 142 1.32 2.88 -7.72
N ALA A 143 1.43 2.49 -6.46
CA ALA A 143 2.38 1.48 -6.00
C ALA A 143 1.69 0.46 -5.08
N PRO A 144 0.83 -0.43 -5.64
CA PRO A 144 0.04 -1.36 -4.83
C PRO A 144 0.91 -2.38 -4.10
N GLU A 145 0.52 -2.72 -2.87
CA GLU A 145 1.21 -3.69 -2.04
C GLU A 145 0.66 -5.11 -2.25
N ARG A 146 1.52 -6.12 -2.03
CA ARG A 146 1.25 -7.54 -2.29
C ARG A 146 1.32 -8.43 -1.05
N ILE A 147 1.40 -7.87 0.13
CA ILE A 147 1.54 -8.58 1.41
C ILE A 147 0.41 -9.59 1.66
N ILE A 148 0.78 -10.72 2.22
CA ILE A 148 -0.15 -11.72 2.77
C ILE A 148 -0.03 -11.69 4.30
N PRO A 149 -1.16 -11.68 5.04
CA PRO A 149 -1.14 -11.79 6.48
C PRO A 149 -0.35 -13.00 6.99
N GLY A 150 0.44 -12.79 8.06
CA GLY A 150 1.22 -13.83 8.71
C GLY A 150 2.71 -13.86 8.32
N ASN A 151 3.15 -13.11 7.30
CA ASN A 151 4.56 -13.05 6.87
C ASN A 151 4.95 -11.67 6.32
N MET A 152 4.33 -10.65 6.86
CA MET A 152 4.33 -9.28 6.34
C MET A 152 5.73 -8.68 6.18
N VAL A 153 6.56 -8.75 7.21
CA VAL A 153 7.90 -8.14 7.21
C VAL A 153 8.78 -8.78 6.15
N TYR A 154 8.74 -10.11 6.04
CA TYR A 154 9.48 -10.85 5.01
C TYR A 154 8.99 -10.49 3.61
N GLU A 155 7.68 -10.41 3.39
CA GLU A 155 7.10 -10.10 2.08
C GLU A 155 7.36 -8.67 1.65
N LEU A 156 7.37 -7.70 2.56
CA LEU A 156 7.77 -6.32 2.26
C LEU A 156 9.18 -6.24 1.70
N LEU A 157 10.09 -7.06 2.23
CA LEU A 157 11.48 -7.10 1.79
C LEU A 157 11.66 -7.82 0.45
N HIS A 158 10.91 -8.90 0.18
CA HIS A 158 11.25 -9.84 -0.90
C HIS A 158 10.27 -9.83 -2.07
N ASN A 159 9.04 -9.32 -1.91
CA ASN A 159 8.08 -9.29 -3.01
C ASN A 159 8.47 -8.28 -4.08
N ASN A 160 8.26 -8.67 -5.35
CA ASN A 160 8.37 -7.74 -6.47
C ASN A 160 7.33 -6.63 -6.34
N ARG A 161 7.66 -5.43 -6.83
CA ARG A 161 6.76 -4.28 -6.84
C ARG A 161 6.50 -3.78 -8.26
N THR A 162 5.29 -3.29 -8.47
CA THR A 162 4.93 -2.58 -9.70
C THR A 162 4.61 -1.14 -9.33
N ILE A 163 5.24 -0.19 -10.01
CA ILE A 163 5.03 1.24 -9.80
C ILE A 163 4.52 1.84 -11.09
N GLY A 164 3.31 2.37 -11.04
CA GLY A 164 2.67 3.05 -12.18
C GLY A 164 2.77 4.56 -12.04
N ALA A 165 3.28 5.24 -13.06
CA ALA A 165 3.36 6.70 -13.11
C ALA A 165 3.07 7.20 -14.52
N ASP A 166 2.59 8.46 -14.62
CA ASP A 166 2.43 9.11 -15.94
C ASP A 166 3.78 9.52 -16.50
N ASP A 167 4.66 10.03 -15.64
CA ASP A 167 6.05 10.35 -15.98
C ASP A 167 6.98 9.24 -15.45
N LYS A 168 7.73 8.63 -16.37
CA LYS A 168 8.67 7.56 -16.05
C LYS A 168 9.74 8.00 -15.06
N ALA A 169 10.23 9.25 -15.14
CA ALA A 169 11.26 9.76 -14.23
C ALA A 169 10.72 9.82 -12.79
N ILE A 170 9.47 10.27 -12.60
CA ILE A 170 8.79 10.28 -11.30
C ILE A 170 8.59 8.83 -10.79
N GLY A 171 8.18 7.91 -11.68
CA GLY A 171 8.08 6.49 -11.34
C GLY A 171 9.41 5.90 -10.88
N GLU A 172 10.53 6.25 -11.52
CA GLU A 172 11.87 5.81 -11.14
C GLU A 172 12.35 6.41 -9.80
N GLU A 173 11.96 7.66 -9.49
CA GLU A 173 12.23 8.27 -8.18
C GLU A 173 11.48 7.55 -7.06
N VAL A 174 10.20 7.24 -7.26
CA VAL A 174 9.42 6.44 -6.31
C VAL A 174 9.98 5.00 -6.21
N ALA A 175 10.44 4.42 -7.32
CA ALA A 175 11.09 3.11 -7.32
C ALA A 175 12.34 3.09 -6.43
N LYS A 176 13.18 4.14 -6.47
CA LYS A 176 14.36 4.27 -5.60
C LYS A 176 13.97 4.35 -4.12
N LEU A 177 12.85 5.01 -3.82
CA LEU A 177 12.33 5.08 -2.45
C LEU A 177 11.98 3.69 -1.91
N TYR A 178 11.25 2.89 -2.68
CA TYR A 178 10.94 1.51 -2.30
C TYR A 178 12.17 0.58 -2.34
N ALA A 179 13.11 0.81 -3.24
CA ALA A 179 14.36 0.06 -3.32
C ALA A 179 15.28 0.27 -2.11
N SER A 180 14.99 1.25 -1.22
CA SER A 180 15.72 1.41 0.03
C SER A 180 15.62 0.16 0.91
N PHE A 181 14.51 -0.57 0.84
CA PHE A 181 14.29 -1.79 1.63
C PHE A 181 13.89 -3.01 0.78
N CYS A 182 13.21 -2.83 -0.34
CA CYS A 182 12.73 -3.92 -1.18
C CYS A 182 13.88 -4.57 -1.96
N GLN A 183 14.07 -5.88 -1.78
CA GLN A 183 15.07 -6.70 -2.48
C GLN A 183 14.48 -7.37 -3.72
N GLY A 184 13.17 -7.36 -3.88
CA GLY A 184 12.47 -7.86 -5.06
C GLY A 184 12.67 -6.97 -6.28
N GLU A 185 12.27 -7.45 -7.44
CA GLU A 185 12.29 -6.66 -8.68
C GLU A 185 11.24 -5.53 -8.60
N ILE A 186 11.64 -4.32 -8.97
CA ILE A 186 10.75 -3.17 -9.05
C ILE A 186 10.57 -2.79 -10.52
N VAL A 187 9.34 -2.89 -11.03
CA VAL A 187 9.00 -2.58 -12.41
C VAL A 187 8.24 -1.26 -12.47
N VAL A 188 8.73 -0.31 -13.28
CA VAL A 188 8.05 0.97 -13.53
C VAL A 188 7.25 0.86 -14.82
N THR A 189 5.96 1.24 -14.76
CA THR A 189 5.00 1.18 -15.86
C THR A 189 4.00 2.34 -15.79
N ASP A 190 2.93 2.31 -16.57
CA ASP A 190 1.81 3.25 -16.45
C ASP A 190 0.88 2.90 -15.28
N ILE A 191 0.13 3.91 -14.79
CA ILE A 191 -0.77 3.78 -13.63
C ILE A 191 -1.82 2.67 -13.84
N LYS A 192 -2.45 2.63 -15.01
CA LYS A 192 -3.52 1.67 -15.31
C LYS A 192 -3.01 0.22 -15.33
N THR A 193 -1.81 0.01 -15.86
CA THR A 193 -1.15 -1.29 -15.83
C THR A 193 -0.84 -1.70 -14.38
N ALA A 194 -0.33 -0.80 -13.55
CA ALA A 194 -0.07 -1.08 -12.14
C ALA A 194 -1.36 -1.42 -11.35
N GLU A 195 -2.46 -0.70 -11.58
CA GLU A 195 -3.77 -1.02 -10.99
C GLU A 195 -4.22 -2.43 -11.40
N MET A 196 -4.08 -2.79 -12.70
CA MET A 196 -4.49 -4.10 -13.21
C MET A 196 -3.61 -5.22 -12.65
N THR A 197 -2.30 -5.02 -12.49
CA THR A 197 -1.37 -6.03 -11.99
C THR A 197 -1.84 -6.59 -10.65
N LYS A 198 -2.22 -5.71 -9.71
CA LYS A 198 -2.70 -6.13 -8.39
C LYS A 198 -3.98 -6.96 -8.46
N VAL A 199 -4.92 -6.57 -9.31
CA VAL A 199 -6.20 -7.30 -9.49
C VAL A 199 -5.95 -8.67 -10.10
N VAL A 200 -5.08 -8.75 -11.12
CA VAL A 200 -4.74 -10.02 -11.78
C VAL A 200 -4.09 -11.00 -10.80
N GLU A 201 -3.15 -10.55 -9.99
CA GLU A 201 -2.50 -11.40 -8.99
C GLU A 201 -3.48 -11.95 -7.95
N ASN A 202 -4.33 -11.09 -7.40
CA ASN A 202 -5.34 -11.52 -6.44
C ASN A 202 -6.33 -12.50 -7.08
N THR A 203 -6.74 -12.28 -8.33
CA THR A 203 -7.63 -13.16 -9.08
C THR A 203 -6.95 -14.51 -9.37
N PHE A 204 -5.71 -14.51 -9.82
CA PHE A 204 -4.93 -15.73 -10.07
C PHE A 204 -4.84 -16.59 -8.80
N ARG A 205 -4.52 -15.97 -7.67
CA ARG A 205 -4.48 -16.64 -6.36
C ARG A 205 -5.85 -17.25 -6.00
N ALA A 206 -6.92 -16.46 -6.14
CA ALA A 206 -8.28 -16.92 -5.82
C ALA A 206 -8.70 -18.11 -6.69
N VAL A 207 -8.40 -18.10 -7.99
CA VAL A 207 -8.68 -19.20 -8.92
C VAL A 207 -7.90 -20.46 -8.51
N ASN A 208 -6.62 -20.34 -8.19
CA ASN A 208 -5.80 -21.49 -7.77
C ASN A 208 -6.30 -22.11 -6.45
N ILE A 209 -6.67 -21.27 -5.47
CA ILE A 209 -7.26 -21.74 -4.21
C ILE A 209 -8.59 -22.44 -4.47
N ALA A 210 -9.45 -21.89 -5.30
CA ALA A 210 -10.72 -22.52 -5.66
C ALA A 210 -10.51 -23.87 -6.36
N PHE A 211 -9.58 -23.94 -7.30
CA PHE A 211 -9.21 -25.19 -7.97
C PHE A 211 -8.71 -26.24 -6.98
N ALA A 212 -7.78 -25.88 -6.08
CA ALA A 212 -7.25 -26.79 -5.06
C ALA A 212 -8.36 -27.30 -4.12
N ASN A 213 -9.31 -26.43 -3.74
CA ASN A 213 -10.45 -26.82 -2.93
C ASN A 213 -11.39 -27.80 -3.66
N GLU A 214 -11.68 -27.59 -4.95
CA GLU A 214 -12.49 -28.54 -5.72
C GLU A 214 -11.77 -29.88 -5.90
N LEU A 215 -10.46 -29.87 -6.19
CA LEU A 215 -9.65 -31.07 -6.26
C LEU A 215 -9.68 -31.86 -4.92
N ALA A 216 -9.56 -31.17 -3.80
CA ALA A 216 -9.63 -31.80 -2.47
C ALA A 216 -11.00 -32.45 -2.20
N LYS A 217 -12.12 -31.86 -2.73
CA LYS A 217 -13.44 -32.48 -2.63
C LYS A 217 -13.54 -33.77 -3.46
N ILE A 218 -13.03 -33.75 -4.71
CA ILE A 218 -12.97 -34.92 -5.58
C ILE A 218 -12.16 -36.05 -4.92
N CYS A 219 -10.94 -35.73 -4.47
CA CYS A 219 -10.07 -36.69 -3.81
C CYS A 219 -10.74 -37.36 -2.59
N ARG A 220 -11.42 -36.54 -1.78
CA ARG A 220 -12.15 -37.05 -0.60
C ARG A 220 -13.30 -37.96 -0.96
N HIS A 221 -14.02 -37.66 -2.07
CA HIS A 221 -15.08 -38.53 -2.57
C HIS A 221 -14.55 -39.90 -3.04
N ASP A 222 -13.40 -39.90 -3.70
CA ASP A 222 -12.81 -41.11 -4.31
C ASP A 222 -11.74 -41.78 -3.45
N ASN A 223 -11.64 -41.42 -2.13
CA ASN A 223 -10.67 -41.95 -1.16
C ASN A 223 -9.20 -41.81 -1.62
N MET A 224 -8.87 -40.71 -2.30
CA MET A 224 -7.51 -40.35 -2.69
C MET A 224 -6.91 -39.31 -1.73
N ASP A 225 -5.58 -39.28 -1.60
CA ASP A 225 -4.87 -38.24 -0.87
C ASP A 225 -4.52 -37.08 -1.82
N VAL A 226 -5.15 -35.92 -1.62
CA VAL A 226 -4.87 -34.74 -2.40
C VAL A 226 -3.44 -34.26 -2.31
N TYR A 227 -2.76 -34.46 -1.16
CA TYR A 227 -1.36 -34.06 -0.98
C TYR A 227 -0.39 -34.91 -1.79
N GLU A 228 -0.75 -36.15 -2.13
CA GLU A 228 0.05 -36.96 -3.06
C GLU A 228 -0.12 -36.54 -4.52
N ILE A 229 -1.26 -35.93 -4.85
CA ILE A 229 -1.56 -35.47 -6.20
C ILE A 229 -0.89 -34.12 -6.52
N ILE A 230 -0.77 -33.23 -5.52
CA ILE A 230 -0.24 -31.88 -5.70
C ILE A 230 1.26 -31.74 -5.41
N LYS A 231 1.93 -32.82 -5.02
CA LYS A 231 3.40 -32.88 -4.92
C LYS A 231 4.06 -32.85 -6.30
#